data_352e938b0d8bc052288de8769daf9090
#
_entry.id   352e938b0d8bc052288de8769daf9090
#
_cell.length_a   1.000
_cell.length_b   1.000
_cell.length_c   1.000
_cell.angle_alpha   90.00
_cell.angle_beta   90.00
_cell.angle_gamma   90.00
#
_symmetry.space_group_name_H-M   'P 1'
#
loop_
_entity.id
_entity.type
_entity.pdbx_description
1 polymer ?
#
loop_
_entity_poly.entity_id
_entity_poly.type
_entity_poly.pdbx_seq_one_letter_code
_entity_poly.pdbx_strand_id
1 'polypeptide(L)'
;MEVYIGIDRLKNEHRAGFGYLEVPSMIGNRGIGTTLMLSVIDTIRVFKEFYSVSEAVTVCGWLSTVDKRNGNWNISIPLYAKVGKLANVENYFTIKNDEKHYTVDEFLDISDSDGSIIYVI
;
A
#
# COMPACT_ATOMS: atom_id res chain seq x y z
N MET A 1 -1.27 13.42 0.90
CA MET A 1 -1.64 12.00 1.21
C MET A 1 -2.49 11.98 2.46
N GLU A 2 -3.55 11.22 2.42
CA GLU A 2 -4.42 11.01 3.57
C GLU A 2 -4.21 9.59 4.11
N VAL A 3 -4.21 9.47 5.43
CA VAL A 3 -4.15 8.19 6.12
C VAL A 3 -5.35 8.08 7.05
N TYR A 4 -6.04 6.97 7.01
CA TYR A 4 -7.15 6.69 7.91
C TYR A 4 -7.02 5.30 8.51
N ILE A 5 -7.52 5.15 9.72
CA ILE A 5 -7.51 3.88 10.45
C ILE A 5 -8.92 3.61 10.94
N GLY A 6 -9.38 2.39 10.78
CA GLY A 6 -10.71 2.00 11.20
C GLY A 6 -10.86 0.49 11.32
N ILE A 7 -12.09 0.06 11.53
CA ILE A 7 -12.44 -1.36 11.56
C ILE A 7 -13.30 -1.66 10.35
N ASP A 8 -12.91 -2.65 9.56
CA ASP A 8 -13.77 -3.19 8.53
C ASP A 8 -14.77 -4.13 9.19
N ARG A 9 -16.00 -3.66 9.38
CA ARG A 9 -17.05 -4.40 10.08
C ARG A 9 -17.52 -5.65 9.34
N LEU A 10 -17.40 -5.64 8.01
CA LEU A 10 -17.82 -6.81 7.21
C LEU A 10 -16.85 -7.97 7.37
N LYS A 11 -15.56 -7.67 7.50
CA LYS A 11 -14.49 -8.65 7.66
C LYS A 11 -14.02 -8.80 9.11
N ASN A 12 -14.53 -7.97 10.01
CA ASN A 12 -14.07 -7.89 11.41
C ASN A 12 -12.55 -7.70 11.51
N GLU A 13 -12.00 -6.84 10.66
CA GLU A 13 -10.57 -6.56 10.56
C GLU A 13 -10.27 -5.11 10.91
N HIS A 14 -9.13 -4.88 11.55
CA HIS A 14 -8.55 -3.55 11.65
C HIS A 14 -7.94 -3.18 10.30
N ARG A 15 -8.40 -2.09 9.73
CA ARG A 15 -7.95 -1.63 8.42
C ARG A 15 -7.49 -0.18 8.48
N ALA A 16 -6.33 0.07 7.90
CA ALA A 16 -5.87 1.40 7.58
C ALA A 16 -5.82 1.57 6.07
N GLY A 17 -5.91 2.78 5.61
CA GLY A 17 -5.76 3.09 4.20
C GLY A 17 -4.96 4.36 4.00
N PHE A 18 -4.40 4.50 2.84
CA PHE A 18 -3.81 5.74 2.39
C PHE A 18 -4.42 6.13 1.04
N GLY A 19 -4.59 7.43 0.86
CA GLY A 19 -5.10 7.96 -0.39
C GLY A 19 -4.00 8.17 -1.40
N TYR A 20 -4.12 9.24 -2.14
CA TYR A 20 -3.22 9.56 -3.23
C TYR A 20 -1.83 9.94 -2.74
N LEU A 21 -0.80 9.28 -3.28
CA LEU A 21 0.60 9.62 -3.06
C LEU A 21 1.16 10.23 -4.34
N GLU A 22 1.50 11.50 -4.30
CA GLU A 22 2.15 12.20 -5.38
C GLU A 22 3.39 12.92 -4.89
N VAL A 23 4.47 12.78 -5.63
CA VAL A 23 5.71 13.54 -5.42
C VAL A 23 5.92 14.42 -6.64
N PRO A 24 6.05 15.75 -6.48
CA PRO A 24 6.32 16.62 -7.61
C PRO A 24 7.53 16.16 -8.42
N SER A 25 7.46 16.22 -9.74
CA SER A 25 8.52 15.72 -10.63
C SER A 25 9.87 16.40 -10.39
N MET A 26 9.86 17.64 -9.92
CA MET A 26 11.08 18.41 -9.58
C MET A 26 11.90 17.77 -8.45
N ILE A 27 11.26 17.04 -7.56
CA ILE A 27 11.88 16.38 -6.40
C ILE A 27 11.69 14.85 -6.43
N GLY A 28 11.23 14.31 -7.54
CA GLY A 28 11.11 12.87 -7.76
C GLY A 28 12.47 12.17 -7.73
N ASN A 29 12.45 10.84 -7.55
CA ASN A 29 13.65 9.98 -7.50
C ASN A 29 14.65 10.31 -6.38
N ARG A 30 14.21 11.02 -5.33
CA ARG A 30 15.03 11.35 -4.14
C ARG A 30 14.63 10.56 -2.90
N GLY A 31 13.88 9.48 -3.07
CA GLY A 31 13.42 8.66 -1.96
C GLY A 31 12.28 9.26 -1.14
N ILE A 32 11.68 10.36 -1.57
CA ILE A 32 10.60 11.05 -0.83
C ILE A 32 9.36 10.17 -0.74
N GLY A 33 8.94 9.56 -1.85
CA GLY A 33 7.80 8.63 -1.85
C GLY A 33 8.02 7.44 -0.93
N THR A 34 9.21 6.87 -0.96
CA THR A 34 9.61 5.77 -0.06
C THR A 34 9.55 6.22 1.40
N THR A 35 10.08 7.39 1.72
CA THR A 35 10.08 7.94 3.07
C THR A 35 8.66 8.19 3.58
N LEU A 36 7.78 8.75 2.74
CA LEU A 36 6.39 8.98 3.09
C LEU A 36 5.66 7.66 3.40
N MET A 37 5.86 6.64 2.58
CA MET A 37 5.25 5.32 2.80
C MET A 37 5.80 4.63 4.04
N LEU A 38 7.09 4.72 4.32
CA LEU A 38 7.67 4.20 5.56
C LEU A 38 7.08 4.92 6.79
N SER A 39 6.84 6.22 6.67
CA SER A 39 6.18 7.00 7.73
C SER A 39 4.74 6.54 8.00
N VAL A 40 4.01 6.12 6.97
CA VAL A 40 2.67 5.52 7.14
C VAL A 40 2.77 4.24 7.97
N ILE A 41 3.68 3.36 7.63
CA ILE A 41 3.88 2.09 8.35
C ILE A 41 4.28 2.34 9.80
N ASP A 42 5.21 3.25 10.04
CA ASP A 42 5.63 3.62 11.39
C ASP A 42 4.48 4.21 12.21
N THR A 43 3.65 5.05 11.59
CA THR A 43 2.46 5.62 12.24
C THR A 43 1.49 4.51 12.67
N ILE A 44 1.27 3.50 11.84
CA ILE A 44 0.41 2.37 12.19
C ILE A 44 1.02 1.55 13.33
N ARG A 45 2.33 1.33 13.34
CA ARG A 45 3.02 0.63 14.43
C ARG A 45 2.87 1.37 15.76
N VAL A 46 3.04 2.69 15.75
CA VAL A 46 2.85 3.54 16.96
C VAL A 46 1.39 3.49 17.42
N PHE A 47 0.44 3.56 16.50
CA PHE A 47 -0.98 3.41 16.81
C PHE A 47 -1.27 2.07 17.49
N LYS A 48 -0.78 0.97 16.96
CA LYS A 48 -0.97 -0.36 17.54
C LYS A 48 -0.41 -0.44 18.96
N GLU A 49 0.77 0.11 19.18
CA GLU A 49 1.42 0.12 20.48
C GLU A 49 0.63 0.99 21.48
N PHE A 50 0.27 2.20 21.07
CA PHE A 50 -0.44 3.15 21.93
C PHE A 50 -1.81 2.63 22.38
N TYR A 51 -2.55 2.00 21.49
CA TYR A 51 -3.88 1.45 21.79
C TYR A 51 -3.88 -0.03 22.15
N SER A 52 -2.72 -0.65 22.32
CA SER A 52 -2.56 -2.06 22.68
C SER A 52 -3.31 -3.01 21.72
N VAL A 53 -3.25 -2.71 20.42
CA VAL A 53 -3.87 -3.54 19.38
C VAL A 53 -2.95 -4.72 19.08
N SER A 54 -3.41 -5.94 19.40
CA SER A 54 -2.63 -7.17 19.16
C SER A 54 -2.89 -7.79 17.79
N GLU A 55 -4.04 -7.52 17.21
CA GLU A 55 -4.42 -8.04 15.89
C GLU A 55 -3.64 -7.34 14.79
N ALA A 56 -3.48 -8.03 13.66
CA ALA A 56 -2.89 -7.43 12.48
C ALA A 56 -3.76 -6.26 11.95
N VAL A 57 -3.10 -5.19 11.54
CA VAL A 57 -3.74 -4.07 10.84
C VAL A 57 -3.33 -4.17 9.37
N THR A 58 -4.30 -4.30 8.48
CA THR A 58 -4.05 -4.26 7.04
C THR A 58 -4.08 -2.82 6.54
N VAL A 59 -3.03 -2.44 5.82
CA VAL A 59 -2.93 -1.12 5.20
C VAL A 59 -3.13 -1.28 3.70
N CYS A 60 -4.14 -0.63 3.16
CA CYS A 60 -4.54 -0.75 1.76
C CYS A 60 -4.26 0.54 0.99
N GLY A 61 -3.68 0.40 -0.19
CA GLY A 61 -3.57 1.48 -1.17
C GLY A 61 -4.19 1.06 -2.50
N TRP A 62 -5.09 1.87 -3.02
CA TRP A 62 -5.75 1.59 -4.29
C TRP A 62 -4.82 1.84 -5.47
N LEU A 63 -4.85 0.92 -6.43
CA LEU A 63 -4.09 0.99 -7.68
C LEU A 63 -5.07 1.08 -8.86
N SER A 64 -5.08 2.24 -9.50
CA SER A 64 -5.99 2.54 -10.61
C SER A 64 -5.38 2.16 -11.96
N THR A 65 -6.19 1.58 -12.84
CA THR A 65 -5.79 1.34 -14.25
C THR A 65 -5.55 2.63 -15.02
N VAL A 66 -6.08 3.75 -14.57
CA VAL A 66 -5.75 5.08 -15.13
C VAL A 66 -4.27 5.38 -14.91
N ASP A 67 -3.75 5.11 -13.73
CA ASP A 67 -2.33 5.29 -13.42
C ASP A 67 -1.46 4.34 -14.24
N LYS A 68 -1.92 3.11 -14.49
CA LYS A 68 -1.23 2.17 -15.38
C LYS A 68 -1.10 2.74 -16.78
N ARG A 69 -2.19 3.26 -17.34
CA ARG A 69 -2.21 3.87 -18.69
C ARG A 69 -1.28 5.08 -18.80
N ASN A 70 -1.12 5.82 -17.71
CA ASN A 70 -0.20 6.96 -17.63
C ASN A 70 1.27 6.56 -17.34
N GLY A 71 1.56 5.27 -17.24
CA GLY A 71 2.89 4.75 -16.97
C GLY A 71 3.33 4.84 -15.50
N ASN A 72 2.48 5.31 -14.61
CA ASN A 72 2.83 5.52 -13.21
C ASN A 72 3.10 4.21 -12.45
N TRP A 73 2.51 3.10 -12.88
CA TRP A 73 2.74 1.80 -12.25
C TRP A 73 4.18 1.29 -12.39
N ASN A 74 4.89 1.70 -13.42
CA ASN A 74 6.30 1.33 -13.59
C ASN A 74 7.18 1.89 -12.48
N ILE A 75 6.74 2.96 -11.81
CA ILE A 75 7.43 3.62 -10.70
C ILE A 75 6.80 3.20 -9.37
N SER A 76 5.48 3.30 -9.25
CA SER A 76 4.78 3.14 -7.97
C SER A 76 4.78 1.70 -7.47
N ILE A 77 4.57 0.71 -8.35
CA ILE A 77 4.49 -0.70 -7.95
C ILE A 77 5.82 -1.21 -7.37
N PRO A 78 6.96 -1.02 -8.04
CA PRO A 78 8.25 -1.37 -7.45
C PRO A 78 8.55 -0.61 -6.14
N LEU A 79 8.13 0.65 -6.04
CA LEU A 79 8.29 1.45 -4.83
C LEU A 79 7.53 0.82 -3.65
N TYR A 80 6.28 0.44 -3.84
CA TYR A 80 5.48 -0.17 -2.77
C TYR A 80 6.07 -1.50 -2.30
N ALA A 81 6.57 -2.33 -3.21
CA ALA A 81 7.23 -3.58 -2.85
C ALA A 81 8.53 -3.32 -2.06
N LYS A 82 9.32 -2.34 -2.49
CA LYS A 82 10.54 -1.91 -1.80
C LYS A 82 10.25 -1.42 -0.37
N VAL A 83 9.19 -0.65 -0.18
CA VAL A 83 8.76 -0.17 1.14
C VAL A 83 8.45 -1.34 2.07
N GLY A 84 7.70 -2.33 1.60
CA GLY A 84 7.41 -3.53 2.38
C GLY A 84 8.67 -4.28 2.81
N LYS A 85 9.64 -4.40 1.93
CA LYS A 85 10.93 -5.02 2.22
C LYS A 85 11.75 -4.21 3.24
N LEU A 86 11.85 -2.91 3.06
CA LEU A 86 12.59 -2.02 3.97
C LEU A 86 11.98 -1.98 5.36
N ALA A 87 10.66 -1.98 5.46
CA ALA A 87 9.94 -1.97 6.72
C ALA A 87 9.84 -3.36 7.37
N ASN A 88 10.26 -4.42 6.68
CA ASN A 88 10.14 -5.80 7.10
C ASN A 88 8.68 -6.17 7.46
N VAL A 89 7.76 -5.84 6.59
CA VAL A 89 6.34 -6.18 6.72
C VAL A 89 5.89 -7.06 5.56
N GLU A 90 4.98 -7.98 5.85
CA GLU A 90 4.31 -8.77 4.83
C GLU A 90 3.53 -7.86 3.89
N ASN A 91 3.64 -8.10 2.60
CA ASN A 91 2.94 -7.32 1.60
C ASN A 91 2.61 -8.17 0.37
N TYR A 92 1.54 -7.80 -0.31
CA TYR A 92 1.10 -8.44 -1.55
C TYR A 92 0.20 -7.50 -2.34
N PHE A 93 -0.05 -7.85 -3.59
CA PHE A 93 -0.98 -7.13 -4.46
C PHE A 93 -2.24 -7.95 -4.64
N THR A 94 -3.37 -7.26 -4.77
CA THR A 94 -4.66 -7.87 -5.09
C THR A 94 -5.25 -7.23 -6.34
N ILE A 95 -6.10 -7.97 -7.03
CA ILE A 95 -6.90 -7.47 -8.15
C ILE A 95 -8.35 -7.38 -7.69
N LYS A 96 -9.06 -6.37 -8.14
CA LYS A 96 -10.47 -6.15 -7.80
C LYS A 96 -11.31 -7.41 -8.10
N ASN A 97 -12.13 -7.82 -7.14
CA ASN A 97 -12.99 -9.01 -7.21
C ASN A 97 -12.24 -10.36 -7.30
N ASP A 98 -10.97 -10.36 -6.92
CA ASP A 98 -10.15 -11.56 -6.85
C ASP A 98 -9.54 -11.66 -5.44
N GLU A 99 -9.56 -12.83 -4.84
CA GLU A 99 -9.01 -13.06 -3.50
C GLU A 99 -7.55 -13.52 -3.51
N LYS A 100 -6.98 -13.70 -4.70
CA LYS A 100 -5.60 -14.18 -4.85
C LYS A 100 -4.60 -13.09 -4.46
N HIS A 101 -3.49 -13.50 -3.85
CA HIS A 101 -2.35 -12.63 -3.55
C HIS A 101 -1.32 -12.73 -4.68
N TYR A 102 -0.87 -11.58 -5.17
CA TYR A 102 0.07 -11.48 -6.28
C TYR A 102 1.38 -10.86 -5.85
N THR A 103 2.49 -11.34 -6.41
CA THR A 103 3.78 -10.66 -6.35
C THR A 103 3.80 -9.46 -7.31
N VAL A 104 4.86 -8.64 -7.24
CA VAL A 104 5.06 -7.51 -8.18
C VAL A 104 4.97 -7.99 -9.63
N ASP A 105 5.75 -8.99 -9.97
CA ASP A 105 5.85 -9.46 -11.36
C ASP A 105 4.54 -10.05 -11.85
N GLU A 106 3.89 -10.88 -11.05
CA GLU A 106 2.58 -11.44 -11.35
C GLU A 106 1.53 -10.33 -11.55
N PHE A 107 1.50 -9.34 -10.66
CA PHE A 107 0.55 -8.24 -10.76
C PHE A 107 0.76 -7.40 -12.03
N LEU A 108 2.00 -7.07 -12.37
CA LEU A 108 2.32 -6.30 -13.56
C LEU A 108 1.97 -7.04 -14.85
N ASP A 109 2.11 -8.37 -14.87
CA ASP A 109 1.82 -9.20 -16.05
C ASP A 109 0.32 -9.36 -16.32
N ILE A 110 -0.50 -9.45 -15.26
CA ILE A 110 -1.89 -9.88 -15.39
C ILE A 110 -2.86 -8.69 -15.45
N SER A 111 -2.50 -7.54 -14.90
CA SER A 111 -3.49 -6.56 -14.52
C SER A 111 -4.00 -5.68 -15.66
N ASP A 112 -5.25 -5.93 -16.06
CA ASP A 112 -6.11 -5.00 -16.78
C ASP A 112 -7.22 -4.42 -15.90
N SER A 113 -7.16 -4.65 -14.59
CA SER A 113 -8.16 -4.24 -13.62
C SER A 113 -7.51 -3.44 -12.50
N ASP A 114 -8.30 -2.60 -11.85
CA ASP A 114 -7.89 -1.94 -10.62
C ASP A 114 -7.51 -2.98 -9.57
N GLY A 115 -6.61 -2.60 -8.69
CA GLY A 115 -6.14 -3.47 -7.62
C GLY A 115 -5.75 -2.67 -6.39
N SER A 116 -5.04 -3.34 -5.50
CA SER A 116 -4.53 -2.72 -4.28
C SER A 116 -3.19 -3.29 -3.89
N ILE A 117 -2.38 -2.48 -3.24
CA ILE A 117 -1.26 -2.93 -2.43
C ILE A 117 -1.74 -3.13 -1.01
N ILE A 118 -1.37 -4.22 -0.38
CA ILE A 118 -1.72 -4.56 1.00
C ILE A 118 -0.44 -4.75 1.80
N TYR A 119 -0.34 -4.05 2.93
CA TYR A 119 0.66 -4.31 3.96
C TYR A 119 -0.03 -4.89 5.19
N VAL A 120 0.57 -5.90 5.80
CA VAL A 120 0.06 -6.53 7.03
C VAL A 120 0.99 -6.19 8.18
N ILE A 121 0.51 -5.38 9.11
CA ILE A 121 1.32 -4.86 10.21
C ILE A 121 0.85 -5.40 11.56
#